data_685b99be5ba5926ac86379183a18c0d4
#
_entry.id   685b99be5ba5926ac86379183a18c0d4
#
_cell.length_a   1.000
_cell.length_b   1.000
_cell.length_c   1.000
_cell.angle_alpha   90.00
_cell.angle_beta   90.00
_cell.angle_gamma   90.00
#
_symmetry.space_group_name_H-M   'P 1'
#
loop_
_entity.id
_entity.type
_entity.pdbx_description
1 polymer ?
#
loop_
_entity_poly.entity_id
_entity_poly.type
_entity_poly.pdbx_seq_one_letter_code
_entity_poly.pdbx_strand_id
1 'polypeptide(L)'
;EVIDRLQFNGINVFLVSGGFDPIVQKVAECVGICMDNVYSNRILFAEDGSYLGLDPDQPTYYAHGKADVVAEIKQRCNKDVIIVGDGMTDARACPPAALFIGFGANVDRPAVRKATPYFCKTVSELISLFETLGLIK
;
A
#
# COMPACT_ATOMS: atom_id res chain seq x y z
N GLU A 1 -10.29 -0.70 11.84
CA GLU A 1 -11.70 -0.82 11.42
C GLU A 1 -11.85 -1.07 9.92
N VAL A 2 -11.32 -0.19 9.06
CA VAL A 2 -11.48 -0.37 7.60
C VAL A 2 -10.84 -1.67 7.10
N ILE A 3 -9.66 -2.00 7.61
CA ILE A 3 -8.95 -3.22 7.24
C ILE A 3 -9.73 -4.46 7.69
N ASP A 4 -10.25 -4.45 8.91
CA ASP A 4 -11.06 -5.55 9.43
C ASP A 4 -12.31 -5.78 8.57
N ARG A 5 -12.97 -4.70 8.16
CA ARG A 5 -14.16 -4.79 7.30
C ARG A 5 -13.82 -5.36 5.92
N LEU A 6 -12.70 -4.94 5.34
CA LEU A 6 -12.23 -5.48 4.05
C LEU A 6 -11.96 -6.99 4.17
N GLN A 7 -11.23 -7.39 5.19
CA GLN A 7 -10.89 -8.81 5.42
C GLN A 7 -12.14 -9.64 5.69
N PHE A 8 -13.08 -9.12 6.47
CA PHE A 8 -14.36 -9.78 6.73
C PHE A 8 -15.14 -10.04 5.44
N ASN A 9 -15.04 -9.15 4.46
CA ASN A 9 -15.68 -9.30 3.14
C ASN A 9 -14.84 -10.12 2.14
N GLY A 10 -13.80 -10.80 2.61
CA GLY A 10 -12.99 -11.69 1.78
C GLY A 10 -11.97 -10.98 0.90
N ILE A 11 -11.67 -9.72 1.18
CA ILE A 11 -10.69 -8.93 0.43
C ILE A 11 -9.32 -9.07 1.08
N ASN A 12 -8.32 -9.45 0.29
CA ASN A 12 -6.94 -9.51 0.74
C ASN A 12 -6.37 -8.10 0.87
N VAL A 13 -5.74 -7.80 1.99
CA VAL A 13 -5.15 -6.49 2.26
C VAL A 13 -3.64 -6.64 2.34
N PHE A 14 -2.94 -5.76 1.63
CA PHE A 14 -1.48 -5.72 1.57
C PHE A 14 -1.00 -4.37 2.05
N LEU A 15 0.15 -4.35 2.71
CA LEU A 15 0.81 -3.13 3.14
C LEU A 15 2.10 -2.97 2.34
N VAL A 16 2.19 -1.89 1.56
CA VAL A 16 3.32 -1.59 0.70
C VAL A 16 3.90 -0.24 1.12
N SER A 17 5.13 -0.22 1.56
CA SER A 17 5.73 0.99 2.12
C SER A 17 7.21 1.10 1.75
N GLY A 18 7.66 2.32 1.51
CA GLY A 18 9.09 2.62 1.42
C GLY A 18 9.79 2.70 2.77
N GLY A 19 9.07 2.52 3.87
CA GLY A 19 9.64 2.46 5.22
C GLY A 19 10.42 1.19 5.49
N PHE A 20 10.97 1.08 6.70
CA PHE A 20 11.86 -0.02 7.09
C PHE A 20 11.08 -1.16 7.75
N ASP A 21 11.52 -2.39 7.50
CA ASP A 21 10.87 -3.62 7.97
C ASP A 21 10.39 -3.57 9.43
N PRO A 22 11.23 -3.24 10.42
CA PRO A 22 10.77 -3.31 11.82
C PRO A 22 9.58 -2.41 12.13
N ILE A 23 9.56 -1.21 11.54
CA ILE A 23 8.49 -0.23 11.75
C ILE A 23 7.23 -0.68 11.00
N VAL A 24 7.38 -1.05 9.73
CA VAL A 24 6.26 -1.44 8.86
C VAL A 24 5.61 -2.73 9.38
N GLN A 25 6.42 -3.69 9.84
CA GLN A 25 5.93 -4.93 10.43
C GLN A 25 5.13 -4.67 11.70
N LYS A 26 5.57 -3.73 12.53
CA LYS A 26 4.84 -3.33 13.74
C LYS A 26 3.46 -2.77 13.40
N VAL A 27 3.39 -1.92 12.39
CA VAL A 27 2.12 -1.37 11.91
C VAL A 27 1.21 -2.49 11.40
N ALA A 28 1.76 -3.43 10.63
CA ALA A 28 1.01 -4.56 10.10
C ALA A 28 0.40 -5.41 11.23
N GLU A 29 1.18 -5.70 12.27
CA GLU A 29 0.68 -6.41 13.46
C GLU A 29 -0.49 -5.66 14.11
N CYS A 30 -0.34 -4.34 14.28
CA CYS A 30 -1.35 -3.52 14.94
C CYS A 30 -2.69 -3.49 14.17
N VAL A 31 -2.65 -3.58 12.85
CA VAL A 31 -3.84 -3.52 12.01
C VAL A 31 -4.32 -4.89 11.50
N GLY A 32 -3.62 -5.96 11.87
CA GLY A 32 -4.04 -7.32 11.54
C GLY A 32 -3.71 -7.75 10.11
N ILE A 33 -2.63 -7.25 9.52
CA ILE A 33 -2.15 -7.68 8.21
C ILE A 33 -1.06 -8.75 8.41
N CYS A 34 -1.21 -9.88 7.72
CA CYS A 34 -0.23 -10.96 7.76
C CYS A 34 1.12 -10.51 7.18
N MET A 35 2.22 -10.97 7.76
CA MET A 35 3.57 -10.61 7.29
C MET A 35 3.83 -11.01 5.84
N ASP A 36 3.21 -12.05 5.34
CA ASP A 36 3.31 -12.47 3.93
C ASP A 36 2.71 -11.42 2.98
N ASN A 37 1.91 -10.49 3.49
CA ASN A 37 1.26 -9.44 2.73
C ASN A 37 1.92 -8.06 2.98
N VAL A 38 3.14 -8.05 3.50
CA VAL A 38 3.88 -6.82 3.79
C VAL A 38 5.09 -6.71 2.86
N TYR A 39 5.20 -5.56 2.20
CA TYR A 39 6.33 -5.21 1.35
C TYR A 39 6.95 -3.92 1.89
N SER A 40 8.18 -4.00 2.34
CA SER A 40 8.91 -2.86 2.91
C SER A 40 10.41 -2.98 2.64
N ASN A 41 11.16 -1.93 2.97
CA ASN A 41 12.60 -1.92 2.79
C ASN A 41 13.32 -2.62 3.96
N ARG A 42 14.40 -3.29 3.64
CA ARG A 42 15.28 -3.91 4.62
C ARG A 42 16.55 -3.09 4.75
N ILE A 43 16.95 -2.78 5.98
CA ILE A 43 18.23 -2.16 6.27
C ILE A 43 19.30 -3.25 6.33
N LEU A 44 20.40 -3.04 5.63
CA LEU A 44 21.55 -3.95 5.67
C LEU A 44 22.61 -3.39 6.60
N PHE A 45 23.22 -4.27 7.40
CA PHE A 45 24.28 -3.95 8.33
C PHE A 45 25.53 -4.77 8.04
N ALA A 46 26.72 -4.19 8.25
CA ALA A 46 27.98 -4.90 8.22
C ALA A 46 28.13 -5.77 9.48
N GLU A 47 29.14 -6.65 9.51
CA GLU A 47 29.43 -7.50 10.66
C GLU A 47 29.67 -6.69 11.94
N ASP A 48 30.25 -5.50 11.81
CA ASP A 48 30.50 -4.60 12.95
C ASP A 48 29.26 -3.81 13.40
N GLY A 49 28.11 -4.01 12.73
CA GLY A 49 26.86 -3.32 13.04
C GLY A 49 26.69 -1.98 12.32
N SER A 50 27.64 -1.56 11.49
CA SER A 50 27.53 -0.30 10.75
C SER A 50 26.53 -0.43 9.60
N TYR A 51 25.90 0.71 9.26
CA TYR A 51 24.89 0.80 8.20
C TYR A 51 25.53 0.64 6.81
N LEU A 52 25.00 -0.29 6.01
CA LEU A 52 25.46 -0.51 4.63
C LEU A 52 24.52 0.06 3.57
N GLY A 53 23.27 0.30 3.90
CA GLY A 53 22.28 0.78 2.96
C GLY A 53 21.00 -0.05 3.01
N LEU A 54 20.15 0.13 2.01
CA LEU A 54 18.92 -0.64 1.86
C LEU A 54 19.15 -1.84 0.95
N ASP A 55 18.41 -2.92 1.20
CA ASP A 55 18.46 -4.12 0.38
C ASP A 55 17.87 -3.85 -1.01
N PRO A 56 18.67 -3.87 -2.09
CA PRO A 56 18.18 -3.64 -3.45
C PRO A 56 17.32 -4.78 -4.00
N ASP A 57 17.28 -5.93 -3.35
CA ASP A 57 16.42 -7.04 -3.74
C ASP A 57 14.96 -6.80 -3.32
N GLN A 58 14.71 -5.83 -2.46
CA GLN A 58 13.34 -5.44 -2.08
C GLN A 58 12.73 -4.54 -3.16
N PRO A 59 11.54 -4.86 -3.71
CA PRO A 59 10.92 -4.04 -4.75
C PRO A 59 10.73 -2.57 -4.31
N THR A 60 10.44 -2.34 -3.04
CA THR A 60 10.21 -1.02 -2.46
C THR A 60 11.46 -0.13 -2.42
N TYR A 61 12.64 -0.70 -2.69
CA TYR A 61 13.89 0.06 -2.83
C TYR A 61 13.83 1.06 -3.99
N TYR A 62 13.12 0.72 -5.07
CA TYR A 62 13.10 1.51 -6.30
C TYR A 62 11.90 2.46 -6.34
N ALA A 63 12.05 3.58 -7.09
CA ALA A 63 10.97 4.53 -7.28
C ALA A 63 9.73 3.91 -7.95
N HIS A 64 9.93 2.95 -8.84
CA HIS A 64 8.86 2.22 -9.53
C HIS A 64 8.41 0.96 -8.77
N GLY A 65 8.94 0.76 -7.56
CA GLY A 65 8.75 -0.49 -6.81
C GLY A 65 7.32 -0.80 -6.45
N LYS A 66 6.50 0.21 -6.19
CA LYS A 66 5.09 0.00 -5.87
C LYS A 66 4.32 -0.57 -7.06
N ALA A 67 4.63 -0.12 -8.28
CA ALA A 67 4.05 -0.70 -9.49
C ALA A 67 4.46 -2.16 -9.67
N ASP A 68 5.71 -2.49 -9.41
CA ASP A 68 6.22 -3.86 -9.47
C ASP A 68 5.55 -4.75 -8.43
N VAL A 69 5.36 -4.25 -7.21
CA VAL A 69 4.66 -4.97 -6.15
C VAL A 69 3.20 -5.23 -6.53
N VAL A 70 2.51 -4.24 -7.09
CA VAL A 70 1.13 -4.39 -7.55
C VAL A 70 1.02 -5.46 -8.62
N ALA A 71 1.95 -5.46 -9.59
CA ALA A 71 1.99 -6.48 -10.65
C ALA A 71 2.20 -7.89 -10.06
N GLU A 72 3.08 -8.03 -9.08
CA GLU A 72 3.32 -9.29 -8.38
C GLU A 72 2.09 -9.76 -7.62
N ILE A 73 1.43 -8.87 -6.88
CA ILE A 73 0.20 -9.19 -6.13
C ILE A 73 -0.90 -9.64 -7.09
N LYS A 74 -1.07 -8.91 -8.20
CA LYS A 74 -2.07 -9.24 -9.22
C LYS A 74 -1.87 -10.65 -9.77
N GLN A 75 -0.62 -11.01 -10.04
CA GLN A 75 -0.26 -12.33 -10.53
C GLN A 75 -0.47 -13.40 -9.45
N ARG A 76 -0.01 -13.12 -8.22
CA ARG A 76 -0.10 -14.03 -7.08
C ARG A 76 -1.55 -14.36 -6.71
N CYS A 77 -2.42 -13.36 -6.70
CA CYS A 77 -3.83 -13.50 -6.31
C CYS A 77 -4.75 -13.80 -7.48
N ASN A 78 -4.30 -13.56 -8.71
CA ASN A 78 -5.12 -13.66 -9.93
C ASN A 78 -6.39 -12.83 -9.83
N LYS A 79 -6.26 -11.61 -9.30
CA LYS A 79 -7.37 -10.66 -9.09
C LYS A 79 -6.90 -9.25 -9.37
N ASP A 80 -7.84 -8.37 -9.65
CA ASP A 80 -7.55 -6.95 -9.78
C ASP A 80 -7.13 -6.36 -8.44
N VAL A 81 -6.26 -5.36 -8.48
CA VAL A 81 -5.70 -4.69 -7.32
C VAL A 81 -6.16 -3.24 -7.30
N ILE A 82 -6.58 -2.78 -6.14
CA ILE A 82 -6.86 -1.37 -5.88
C ILE A 82 -5.75 -0.86 -4.98
N ILE A 83 -5.13 0.25 -5.36
CA ILE A 83 -4.11 0.89 -4.54
C ILE A 83 -4.67 2.14 -3.88
N VAL A 84 -4.41 2.30 -2.59
CA VAL A 84 -4.80 3.47 -1.80
C VAL A 84 -3.53 4.12 -1.28
N GLY A 85 -3.38 5.41 -1.51
CA GLY A 85 -2.19 6.11 -1.05
C GLY A 85 -2.26 7.61 -1.19
N ASP A 86 -1.25 8.30 -0.65
CA ASP A 86 -1.18 9.75 -0.60
C ASP A 86 -0.12 10.35 -1.54
N GLY A 87 0.63 9.52 -2.23
CA GLY A 87 1.75 9.94 -3.05
C GLY A 87 1.61 9.62 -4.54
N MET A 88 2.42 10.28 -5.35
CA MET A 88 2.46 10.01 -6.79
C MET A 88 3.04 8.64 -7.12
N THR A 89 3.88 8.08 -6.24
CA THR A 89 4.35 6.70 -6.41
C THR A 89 3.20 5.70 -6.36
N ASP A 90 2.19 5.99 -5.54
CA ASP A 90 0.97 5.18 -5.46
C ASP A 90 0.12 5.36 -6.72
N ALA A 91 -0.04 6.60 -7.18
CA ALA A 91 -0.78 6.91 -8.41
C ALA A 91 -0.14 6.25 -9.64
N ARG A 92 1.18 6.23 -9.71
CA ARG A 92 1.93 5.62 -10.83
C ARG A 92 1.87 4.10 -10.83
N ALA A 93 1.41 3.48 -9.76
CA ALA A 93 1.16 2.04 -9.73
C ALA A 93 -0.18 1.66 -10.39
N CYS A 94 -0.90 2.62 -10.93
CA CYS A 94 -2.12 2.40 -11.71
C CYS A 94 -1.91 2.94 -13.14
N PRO A 95 -1.76 2.07 -14.18
CA PRO A 95 -1.61 0.63 -14.10
C PRO A 95 -0.29 0.20 -13.44
N PRO A 96 -0.10 -1.05 -12.96
CA PRO A 96 -0.96 -2.22 -13.17
C PRO A 96 -2.16 -2.34 -12.22
N ALA A 97 -2.30 -1.49 -11.18
CA ALA A 97 -3.52 -1.49 -10.39
C ALA A 97 -4.73 -1.10 -11.28
N ALA A 98 -5.87 -1.68 -10.98
CA ALA A 98 -7.11 -1.39 -11.71
C ALA A 98 -7.68 -0.02 -11.32
N LEU A 99 -7.41 0.43 -10.10
CA LEU A 99 -7.93 1.68 -9.56
C LEU A 99 -6.93 2.24 -8.55
N PHE A 100 -6.76 3.56 -8.58
CA PHE A 100 -6.04 4.31 -7.55
C PHE A 100 -7.02 5.19 -6.78
N ILE A 101 -7.02 5.07 -5.46
CA ILE A 101 -7.77 5.93 -4.55
C ILE A 101 -6.77 6.81 -3.81
N GLY A 102 -6.86 8.12 -3.98
CA GLY A 102 -6.06 9.07 -3.23
C GLY A 102 -6.59 9.22 -1.81
N PHE A 103 -5.70 9.18 -0.83
CA PHE A 103 -6.06 9.30 0.58
C PHE A 103 -5.24 10.42 1.23
N GLY A 104 -5.88 11.54 1.51
CA GLY A 104 -5.24 12.77 1.97
C GLY A 104 -5.50 13.10 3.43
N ALA A 105 -5.66 12.10 4.30
CA ALA A 105 -5.92 12.33 5.72
C ALA A 105 -4.73 12.97 6.44
N ASN A 106 -3.51 12.53 6.11
CA ASN A 106 -2.28 13.07 6.71
C ASN A 106 -1.63 14.12 5.83
N VAL A 107 -1.52 13.86 4.53
CA VAL A 107 -0.93 14.77 3.54
C VAL A 107 -1.87 14.85 2.34
N ASP A 108 -2.33 16.06 2.04
CA ASP A 108 -3.23 16.34 0.91
C ASP A 108 -2.42 17.03 -0.19
N ARG A 109 -2.11 16.28 -1.25
CA ARG A 109 -1.28 16.77 -2.36
C ARG A 109 -2.15 17.07 -3.58
N PRO A 110 -2.10 18.30 -4.13
CA PRO A 110 -2.88 18.65 -5.32
C PRO A 110 -2.62 17.73 -6.52
N ALA A 111 -1.36 17.29 -6.70
CA ALA A 111 -1.02 16.37 -7.80
C ALA A 111 -1.75 15.03 -7.66
N VAL A 112 -1.90 14.52 -6.45
CA VAL A 112 -2.62 13.27 -6.18
C VAL A 112 -4.12 13.45 -6.44
N ARG A 113 -4.70 14.57 -6.02
CA ARG A 113 -6.10 14.89 -6.30
C ARG A 113 -6.41 14.89 -7.79
N LYS A 114 -5.47 15.42 -8.60
CA LYS A 114 -5.62 15.50 -10.05
C LYS A 114 -5.43 14.14 -10.73
N ALA A 115 -4.74 13.21 -10.09
CA ALA A 115 -4.42 11.91 -10.67
C ALA A 115 -5.59 10.92 -10.63
N THR A 116 -6.62 11.19 -9.84
CA THR A 116 -7.76 10.27 -9.68
C THR A 116 -9.05 11.04 -9.38
N PRO A 117 -10.20 10.56 -9.90
CA PRO A 117 -11.50 11.07 -9.47
C PRO A 117 -11.91 10.58 -8.09
N TYR A 118 -11.19 9.60 -7.54
CA TYR A 118 -11.50 8.99 -6.24
C TYR A 118 -10.50 9.49 -5.20
N PHE A 119 -10.91 10.49 -4.42
CA PHE A 119 -10.08 11.09 -3.40
C PHE A 119 -10.84 11.18 -2.08
N CYS A 120 -10.25 10.64 -1.01
CA CYS A 120 -10.84 10.62 0.33
C CYS A 120 -9.92 11.35 1.31
N LYS A 121 -10.51 12.14 2.20
CA LYS A 121 -9.80 12.85 3.26
C LYS A 121 -9.90 12.18 4.62
N THR A 122 -10.89 11.32 4.80
CA THR A 122 -11.14 10.66 6.08
C THR A 122 -11.34 9.17 5.87
N VAL A 123 -11.14 8.40 6.94
CA VAL A 123 -11.42 6.96 6.94
C VAL A 123 -12.90 6.71 6.65
N SER A 124 -13.80 7.55 7.17
CA SER A 124 -15.24 7.44 6.90
C SER A 124 -15.56 7.59 5.42
N GLU A 125 -14.93 8.56 4.74
CA GLU A 125 -15.09 8.72 3.29
C GLU A 125 -14.57 7.51 2.52
N LEU A 126 -13.44 6.96 2.95
CA LEU A 126 -12.85 5.76 2.34
C LEU A 126 -13.78 4.56 2.49
N ILE A 127 -14.35 4.35 3.67
CA ILE A 127 -15.32 3.28 3.91
C ILE A 127 -16.56 3.46 3.02
N SER A 128 -17.08 4.67 2.93
CA SER A 128 -18.24 4.98 2.09
C SER A 128 -17.94 4.70 0.61
N LEU A 129 -16.74 5.02 0.15
CA LEU A 129 -16.32 4.73 -1.22
C LEU A 129 -16.25 3.22 -1.45
N PHE A 130 -15.70 2.46 -0.53
CA PHE A 130 -15.65 0.99 -0.64
C PHE A 130 -17.05 0.38 -0.67
N GLU A 131 -17.98 0.91 0.10
CA GLU A 131 -19.38 0.49 0.05
C GLU A 131 -20.01 0.78 -1.32
N THR A 132 -19.77 1.99 -1.84
CA THR A 132 -20.26 2.40 -3.17
C THR A 132 -19.71 1.52 -4.28
N LEU A 133 -18.44 1.12 -4.17
CA LEU A 133 -17.79 0.22 -5.13
C LEU A 133 -18.20 -1.24 -4.96
N GLY A 134 -18.99 -1.56 -3.94
CA GLY A 134 -19.45 -2.92 -3.69
C GLY A 134 -18.41 -3.84 -3.05
N LEU A 135 -17.32 -3.28 -2.52
CA LEU A 135 -16.24 -4.07 -1.91
C LEU A 135 -16.57 -4.52 -0.50
N ILE A 136 -17.34 -3.73 0.23
CA ILE A 136 -17.78 -4.05 1.59
C ILE A 136 -19.27 -3.77 1.75
N LYS A 137 -19.85 -4.48 2.70
CA LYS A 137 -21.25 -4.35 3.05
C LYS A 137 -21.45 -3.61 4.35
#